data_518cade23f09fa1b0a978826ef3d798f
#
_entry.id   518cade23f09fa1b0a978826ef3d798f
#
_cell.length_a   1.000
_cell.length_b   1.000
_cell.length_c   1.000
_cell.angle_alpha   90.00
_cell.angle_beta   90.00
_cell.angle_gamma   90.00
#
_symmetry.space_group_name_H-M   'P 1'
#
loop_
_entity.id
_entity.type
_entity.pdbx_description
1 polymer ?
#
loop_
_entity_poly.entity_id
_entity_poly.type
_entity_poly.pdbx_seq_one_letter_code
_entity_poly.pdbx_strand_id
1 'polypeptide(L)'
;SHNKGLPSEFITDKNQINNLVGFFGWTAWASAAERPGHDYSYTNNWPAEPRVDNGPTADLVVWSVLSLIALIGGTGLIFAIYGRWSKSIGWHAEEAPNLDFTQPGEVGLTKSQKVVAWFVLVIALLFLIQALLGAASQHYRTELTGFFGIPLQEILPYNVSRTWHLQLSLLWTAGGLLAAGIFLASFVGKKEPKKQHWLVWFLLGAIAFVVFGSMAFEWLSTMGYIKEGTLFSQQWEFLDLPRFFQILLTVGMFVWIGIIFRQLRGRLKYEHKSLSLI
;
A
#
# COMPACT_ATOMS: atom_id res chain seq x y z
N SER A 1 -27.11 -1.15 19.81
CA SER A 1 -25.84 -1.46 19.13
C SER A 1 -25.97 -0.95 17.71
N HIS A 2 -25.28 0.14 17.38
CA HIS A 2 -25.22 0.63 16.01
C HIS A 2 -24.44 -0.41 15.19
N ASN A 3 -25.12 -0.99 14.23
CA ASN A 3 -24.54 -1.89 13.25
C ASN A 3 -23.65 -1.02 12.34
N LYS A 4 -22.34 -0.95 12.64
CA LYS A 4 -21.35 -0.11 11.91
C LYS A 4 -20.81 -0.83 10.66
N GLY A 5 -21.63 -1.67 10.06
CA GLY A 5 -21.37 -2.32 8.77
C GLY A 5 -21.96 -1.55 7.60
N LEU A 6 -22.32 -2.28 6.55
CA LEU A 6 -23.05 -1.72 5.43
C LEU A 6 -24.35 -1.05 5.90
N PRO A 7 -24.75 0.09 5.31
CA PRO A 7 -26.04 0.70 5.61
C PRO A 7 -27.17 -0.32 5.51
N SER A 8 -28.17 -0.19 6.39
CA SER A 8 -29.40 -0.95 6.22
C SER A 8 -29.97 -0.67 4.84
N GLU A 9 -30.43 -1.71 4.14
CA GLU A 9 -30.98 -1.61 2.80
C GLU A 9 -30.01 -1.20 1.68
N PHE A 10 -28.69 -1.40 1.89
CA PHE A 10 -27.69 -1.17 0.83
C PHE A 10 -27.96 -2.02 -0.43
N ILE A 11 -28.44 -3.25 -0.25
CA ILE A 11 -28.91 -4.10 -1.32
C ILE A 11 -30.39 -4.36 -1.10
N THR A 12 -31.23 -3.83 -1.98
CA THR A 12 -32.70 -3.94 -1.89
C THR A 12 -33.29 -4.99 -2.84
N ASP A 13 -32.58 -5.35 -3.89
CA ASP A 13 -33.01 -6.37 -4.84
C ASP A 13 -32.91 -7.77 -4.21
N LYS A 14 -34.08 -8.43 -4.12
CA LYS A 14 -34.19 -9.79 -3.56
C LYS A 14 -33.33 -10.82 -4.30
N ASN A 15 -33.18 -10.70 -5.61
CA ASN A 15 -32.37 -11.63 -6.39
C ASN A 15 -30.89 -11.45 -6.07
N GLN A 16 -30.43 -10.20 -5.93
CA GLN A 16 -29.07 -9.91 -5.51
C GLN A 16 -28.80 -10.41 -4.08
N ILE A 17 -29.75 -10.21 -3.16
CA ILE A 17 -29.66 -10.74 -1.79
C ILE A 17 -29.55 -12.25 -1.80
N ASN A 18 -30.43 -12.94 -2.54
CA ASN A 18 -30.42 -14.39 -2.63
C ASN A 18 -29.12 -14.93 -3.23
N ASN A 19 -28.61 -14.28 -4.28
CA ASN A 19 -27.32 -14.66 -4.88
C ASN A 19 -26.16 -14.45 -3.90
N LEU A 20 -26.18 -13.35 -3.15
CA LEU A 20 -25.17 -13.05 -2.15
C LEU A 20 -25.19 -14.07 -1.00
N VAL A 21 -26.39 -14.36 -0.46
CA VAL A 21 -26.57 -15.37 0.58
C VAL A 21 -26.14 -16.74 0.09
N GLY A 22 -26.52 -17.11 -1.15
CA GLY A 22 -26.10 -18.37 -1.77
C GLY A 22 -24.59 -18.46 -1.93
N PHE A 23 -23.95 -17.37 -2.37
CA PHE A 23 -22.49 -17.31 -2.51
C PHE A 23 -21.78 -17.46 -1.16
N PHE A 24 -22.21 -16.71 -0.14
CA PHE A 24 -21.61 -16.81 1.20
C PHE A 24 -21.88 -18.16 1.86
N GLY A 25 -23.09 -18.72 1.67
CA GLY A 25 -23.42 -20.06 2.15
C GLY A 25 -22.53 -21.12 1.49
N TRP A 26 -22.36 -21.04 0.18
CA TRP A 26 -21.49 -21.96 -0.54
C TRP A 26 -20.01 -21.81 -0.14
N THR A 27 -19.50 -20.58 -0.03
CA THR A 27 -18.11 -20.35 0.38
C THR A 27 -17.83 -20.81 1.81
N ALA A 28 -18.78 -20.58 2.73
CA ALA A 28 -18.68 -21.07 4.11
C ALA A 28 -18.67 -22.60 4.15
N TRP A 29 -19.57 -23.24 3.39
CA TRP A 29 -19.60 -24.69 3.25
C TRP A 29 -18.29 -25.22 2.66
N ALA A 30 -17.80 -24.64 1.57
CA ALA A 30 -16.58 -25.07 0.90
C ALA A 30 -15.33 -24.94 1.79
N SER A 31 -15.31 -23.98 2.71
CA SER A 31 -14.20 -23.79 3.65
C SER A 31 -14.26 -24.71 4.88
N ALA A 32 -15.44 -25.24 5.20
CA ALA A 32 -15.65 -26.09 6.36
C ALA A 32 -15.80 -27.59 6.03
N ALA A 33 -16.36 -27.91 4.86
CA ALA A 33 -16.63 -29.30 4.48
C ALA A 33 -15.33 -30.00 4.05
N GLU A 34 -15.01 -31.10 4.70
CA GLU A 34 -13.86 -31.95 4.32
C GLU A 34 -14.07 -32.59 2.95
N ARG A 35 -13.02 -32.70 2.18
CA ARG A 35 -13.04 -33.47 0.92
C ARG A 35 -13.06 -34.96 1.24
N PRO A 36 -13.84 -35.77 0.50
CA PRO A 36 -13.86 -37.19 0.71
C PRO A 36 -12.44 -37.81 0.66
N GLY A 37 -12.04 -38.46 1.78
CA GLY A 37 -10.73 -39.08 1.91
C GLY A 37 -9.56 -38.17 2.26
N HIS A 38 -9.83 -36.92 2.63
CA HIS A 38 -8.84 -35.94 3.03
C HIS A 38 -9.22 -35.27 4.35
N ASP A 39 -8.23 -34.75 5.05
CA ASP A 39 -8.35 -33.99 6.30
C ASP A 39 -8.38 -32.47 6.07
N TYR A 40 -8.67 -32.04 4.84
CA TYR A 40 -8.77 -30.64 4.47
C TYR A 40 -10.03 -30.36 3.62
N SER A 41 -10.50 -29.11 3.73
CA SER A 41 -11.69 -28.63 3.05
C SER A 41 -11.45 -28.37 1.56
N TYR A 42 -12.53 -28.00 0.83
CA TYR A 42 -12.45 -27.63 -0.60
C TYR A 42 -11.62 -26.36 -0.85
N THR A 43 -11.33 -25.56 0.17
CA THR A 43 -10.44 -24.40 0.11
C THR A 43 -9.10 -24.63 0.81
N ASN A 44 -8.73 -25.89 1.07
CA ASN A 44 -7.53 -26.27 1.84
C ASN A 44 -7.51 -25.61 3.24
N ASN A 45 -8.63 -25.63 3.93
CA ASN A 45 -8.83 -25.04 5.25
C ASN A 45 -8.58 -23.51 5.30
N TRP A 46 -8.87 -22.81 4.18
CA TRP A 46 -8.76 -21.38 4.12
C TRP A 46 -10.13 -20.69 3.87
N PRO A 47 -10.49 -19.67 4.63
CA PRO A 47 -9.82 -19.18 5.84
C PRO A 47 -9.93 -20.17 7.01
N ALA A 48 -8.89 -20.25 7.84
CA ALA A 48 -8.92 -21.06 9.05
C ALA A 48 -9.93 -20.45 10.05
N GLU A 49 -10.84 -21.28 10.57
CA GLU A 49 -11.88 -20.89 11.51
C GLU A 49 -11.97 -21.92 12.65
N PRO A 50 -11.47 -21.58 13.84
CA PRO A 50 -11.44 -22.52 14.96
C PRO A 50 -12.80 -23.13 15.34
N ARG A 51 -13.90 -22.41 15.06
CA ARG A 51 -15.27 -22.87 15.39
C ARG A 51 -15.75 -24.05 14.55
N VAL A 52 -15.13 -24.28 13.41
CA VAL A 52 -15.44 -25.40 12.51
C VAL A 52 -14.27 -26.38 12.38
N ASP A 53 -13.25 -26.21 13.22
CA ASP A 53 -12.06 -27.07 13.32
C ASP A 53 -11.32 -27.29 11.98
N ASN A 54 -11.32 -26.27 11.12
CA ASN A 54 -10.62 -26.30 9.84
C ASN A 54 -9.24 -25.63 9.92
N GLY A 55 -8.44 -25.99 10.92
CA GLY A 55 -7.09 -25.48 11.07
C GLY A 55 -6.21 -25.72 9.83
N PRO A 56 -5.19 -24.88 9.55
CA PRO A 56 -4.30 -25.09 8.42
C PRO A 56 -3.57 -26.42 8.57
N THR A 57 -3.54 -27.21 7.49
CA THR A 57 -2.81 -28.48 7.47
C THR A 57 -1.30 -28.24 7.51
N ALA A 58 -0.54 -29.21 8.05
CA ALA A 58 0.92 -29.14 8.07
C ALA A 58 1.50 -28.94 6.66
N ASP A 59 0.94 -29.63 5.67
CA ASP A 59 1.34 -29.51 4.27
C ASP A 59 1.15 -28.09 3.74
N LEU A 60 0.01 -27.47 4.03
CA LEU A 60 -0.26 -26.08 3.62
C LEU A 60 0.79 -25.12 4.20
N VAL A 61 1.12 -25.28 5.50
CA VAL A 61 2.12 -24.45 6.16
C VAL A 61 3.50 -24.67 5.54
N VAL A 62 3.91 -25.93 5.36
CA VAL A 62 5.21 -26.27 4.77
C VAL A 62 5.35 -25.72 3.36
N TRP A 63 4.34 -25.94 2.49
CA TRP A 63 4.38 -25.44 1.11
C TRP A 63 4.32 -23.92 1.03
N SER A 64 3.61 -23.26 1.93
CA SER A 64 3.58 -21.80 2.01
C SER A 64 4.94 -21.22 2.36
N VAL A 65 5.61 -21.80 3.36
CA VAL A 65 6.97 -21.39 3.76
C VAL A 65 7.98 -21.66 2.65
N LEU A 66 7.95 -22.87 2.04
CA LEU A 66 8.82 -23.20 0.92
C LEU A 66 8.61 -22.29 -0.29
N SER A 67 7.36 -21.94 -0.59
CA SER A 67 7.03 -21.01 -1.68
C SER A 67 7.60 -19.60 -1.42
N LEU A 68 7.52 -19.13 -0.18
CA LEU A 68 8.10 -17.85 0.21
C LEU A 68 9.64 -17.86 0.11
N ILE A 69 10.28 -18.93 0.60
CA ILE A 69 11.74 -19.10 0.49
C ILE A 69 12.14 -19.18 -0.99
N ALA A 70 11.40 -19.93 -1.82
CA ALA A 70 11.66 -20.07 -3.24
C ALA A 70 11.51 -18.72 -3.98
N LEU A 71 10.50 -17.91 -3.62
CA LEU A 71 10.31 -16.58 -4.19
C LEU A 71 11.49 -15.66 -3.86
N ILE A 72 11.87 -15.57 -2.59
CA ILE A 72 12.97 -14.71 -2.14
C ILE A 72 14.30 -15.23 -2.69
N GLY A 73 14.55 -16.53 -2.55
CA GLY A 73 15.78 -17.18 -3.04
C GLY A 73 15.89 -17.15 -4.57
N GLY A 74 14.79 -17.36 -5.27
CA GLY A 74 14.74 -17.26 -6.75
C GLY A 74 15.02 -15.84 -7.23
N THR A 75 14.44 -14.84 -6.56
CA THR A 75 14.74 -13.43 -6.87
C THR A 75 16.21 -13.11 -6.62
N GLY A 76 16.75 -13.52 -5.46
CA GLY A 76 18.16 -13.37 -5.15
C GLY A 76 19.09 -14.07 -6.15
N LEU A 77 18.71 -15.27 -6.60
CA LEU A 77 19.45 -16.03 -7.62
C LEU A 77 19.46 -15.30 -8.97
N ILE A 78 18.33 -14.71 -9.41
CA ILE A 78 18.27 -13.91 -10.63
C ILE A 78 19.23 -12.72 -10.54
N PHE A 79 19.26 -12.00 -9.42
CA PHE A 79 20.21 -10.92 -9.23
C PHE A 79 21.66 -11.40 -9.19
N ALA A 80 21.94 -12.55 -8.58
CA ALA A 80 23.28 -13.14 -8.57
C ALA A 80 23.74 -13.55 -9.98
N ILE A 81 22.85 -14.17 -10.76
CA ILE A 81 23.10 -14.53 -12.16
C ILE A 81 23.35 -13.27 -13.00
N TYR A 82 22.51 -12.25 -12.84
CA TYR A 82 22.70 -10.98 -13.52
C TYR A 82 24.04 -10.34 -13.15
N GLY A 83 24.36 -10.23 -11.88
CA GLY A 83 25.62 -9.62 -11.42
C GLY A 83 26.87 -10.37 -11.90
N ARG A 84 26.80 -11.71 -12.00
CA ARG A 84 27.96 -12.53 -12.34
C ARG A 84 28.14 -12.77 -13.85
N TRP A 85 27.04 -12.92 -14.59
CA TRP A 85 27.07 -13.37 -15.98
C TRP A 85 26.39 -12.44 -16.98
N SER A 86 25.87 -11.29 -16.58
CA SER A 86 25.13 -10.40 -17.49
C SER A 86 25.92 -10.06 -18.77
N LYS A 87 27.24 -9.86 -18.66
CA LYS A 87 28.11 -9.60 -19.82
C LYS A 87 28.18 -10.79 -20.80
N SER A 88 28.35 -12.01 -20.25
CA SER A 88 28.49 -13.23 -21.07
C SER A 88 27.16 -13.69 -21.69
N ILE A 89 26.01 -13.31 -21.06
CA ILE A 89 24.68 -13.63 -21.57
C ILE A 89 24.17 -12.56 -22.56
N GLY A 90 24.90 -11.47 -22.74
CA GLY A 90 24.49 -10.38 -23.61
C GLY A 90 23.39 -9.48 -23.03
N TRP A 91 23.19 -9.51 -21.72
CA TRP A 91 22.22 -8.66 -21.01
C TRP A 91 22.78 -7.26 -20.70
N HIS A 92 23.97 -6.96 -21.14
CA HIS A 92 24.51 -5.60 -21.09
C HIS A 92 24.32 -4.93 -22.45
N ALA A 93 23.87 -3.68 -22.42
CA ALA A 93 24.07 -2.80 -23.56
C ALA A 93 25.58 -2.64 -23.79
N GLU A 94 26.05 -2.75 -25.04
CA GLU A 94 27.47 -2.61 -25.41
C GLU A 94 28.06 -1.25 -25.03
N GLU A 95 27.20 -0.23 -24.89
CA GLU A 95 27.54 1.07 -24.35
C GLU A 95 26.61 1.35 -23.16
N ALA A 96 27.10 1.05 -21.98
CA ALA A 96 26.50 1.71 -20.80
C ALA A 96 26.64 3.22 -21.00
N PRO A 97 25.54 4.00 -20.98
CA PRO A 97 25.68 5.44 -21.00
C PRO A 97 26.65 5.81 -19.87
N ASN A 98 27.64 6.64 -20.17
CA ASN A 98 28.55 7.20 -19.19
C ASN A 98 27.69 8.07 -18.21
N LEU A 99 26.96 7.40 -17.36
CA LEU A 99 26.33 8.04 -16.22
C LEU A 99 27.48 8.40 -15.29
N ASP A 100 27.95 9.62 -15.45
CA ASP A 100 28.86 10.25 -14.51
C ASP A 100 28.10 10.43 -13.19
N PHE A 101 27.97 9.35 -12.45
CA PHE A 101 27.57 9.37 -11.06
C PHE A 101 28.72 9.97 -10.28
N THR A 102 28.74 11.29 -10.19
CA THR A 102 29.56 11.97 -9.22
C THR A 102 29.28 11.30 -7.87
N GLN A 103 30.34 10.74 -7.27
CA GLN A 103 30.21 9.97 -6.02
C GLN A 103 29.42 10.80 -5.02
N PRO A 104 28.43 10.22 -4.32
CA PRO A 104 27.59 10.97 -3.35
C PRO A 104 28.37 11.72 -2.28
N GLY A 105 29.64 11.36 -2.07
CA GLY A 105 30.54 12.04 -1.12
C GLY A 105 31.20 13.32 -1.65
N GLU A 106 31.25 13.52 -2.97
CA GLU A 106 31.90 14.68 -3.60
C GLU A 106 30.97 15.87 -3.81
N VAL A 107 29.67 15.60 -3.92
CA VAL A 107 28.63 16.65 -4.06
C VAL A 107 27.67 16.53 -2.90
N GLY A 108 27.68 17.53 -2.01
CA GLY A 108 26.75 17.56 -0.88
C GLY A 108 25.27 17.44 -1.33
N LEU A 109 24.44 16.77 -0.55
CA LEU A 109 23.01 16.61 -0.82
C LEU A 109 22.33 17.95 -1.12
N THR A 110 21.54 17.99 -2.17
CA THR A 110 20.69 19.14 -2.50
C THR A 110 19.68 19.41 -1.38
N LYS A 111 19.10 20.61 -1.37
CA LYS A 111 18.04 20.94 -0.39
C LYS A 111 16.84 20.03 -0.53
N SER A 112 16.44 19.67 -1.75
CA SER A 112 15.35 18.72 -2.01
C SER A 112 15.66 17.33 -1.49
N GLN A 113 16.87 16.83 -1.69
CA GLN A 113 17.32 15.53 -1.13
C GLN A 113 17.30 15.50 0.40
N LYS A 114 17.62 16.61 1.06
CA LYS A 114 17.51 16.72 2.52
C LYS A 114 16.05 16.65 2.99
N VAL A 115 15.11 17.17 2.21
CA VAL A 115 13.66 17.04 2.51
C VAL A 115 13.19 15.59 2.36
N VAL A 116 13.78 14.80 1.46
CA VAL A 116 13.45 13.38 1.31
C VAL A 116 13.65 12.58 2.60
N ALA A 117 14.59 12.97 3.47
CA ALA A 117 14.74 12.35 4.78
C ALA A 117 13.46 12.43 5.64
N TRP A 118 12.71 13.51 5.52
CA TRP A 118 11.41 13.66 6.19
C TRP A 118 10.32 12.77 5.56
N PHE A 119 10.35 12.56 4.23
CA PHE A 119 9.50 11.54 3.61
C PHE A 119 9.77 10.16 4.19
N VAL A 120 11.05 9.78 4.32
CA VAL A 120 11.43 8.47 4.88
C VAL A 120 10.94 8.33 6.32
N LEU A 121 11.05 9.37 7.14
CA LEU A 121 10.52 9.37 8.50
C LEU A 121 8.99 9.18 8.51
N VAL A 122 8.26 9.95 7.69
CA VAL A 122 6.80 9.83 7.59
C VAL A 122 6.41 8.42 7.12
N ILE A 123 7.07 7.88 6.10
CA ILE A 123 6.86 6.54 5.58
C ILE A 123 7.07 5.49 6.68
N ALA A 124 8.14 5.59 7.46
CA ALA A 124 8.42 4.68 8.56
C ALA A 124 7.33 4.74 9.64
N LEU A 125 6.82 5.93 9.95
CA LEU A 125 5.70 6.11 10.89
C LEU A 125 4.39 5.50 10.34
N LEU A 126 4.10 5.72 9.06
CA LEU A 126 2.91 5.13 8.41
C LEU A 126 2.99 3.60 8.40
N PHE A 127 4.18 3.03 8.11
CA PHE A 127 4.41 1.60 8.18
C PHE A 127 4.18 1.05 9.61
N LEU A 128 4.70 1.74 10.63
CA LEU A 128 4.48 1.35 12.03
C LEU A 128 2.98 1.37 12.38
N ILE A 129 2.28 2.45 12.03
CA ILE A 129 0.83 2.56 12.26
C ILE A 129 0.09 1.44 11.53
N GLN A 130 0.46 1.17 10.28
CA GLN A 130 -0.12 0.09 9.49
C GLN A 130 0.05 -1.27 10.16
N ALA A 131 1.25 -1.58 10.69
CA ALA A 131 1.52 -2.82 11.39
C ALA A 131 0.67 -2.94 12.68
N LEU A 132 0.55 -1.86 13.45
CA LEU A 132 -0.30 -1.83 14.66
C LEU A 132 -1.79 -2.03 14.33
N LEU A 133 -2.28 -1.43 13.25
CA LEU A 133 -3.67 -1.62 12.79
C LEU A 133 -3.91 -3.06 12.33
N GLY A 134 -2.93 -3.69 11.70
CA GLY A 134 -2.98 -5.12 11.35
C GLY A 134 -3.09 -6.00 12.59
N ALA A 135 -2.27 -5.72 13.61
CA ALA A 135 -2.33 -6.42 14.88
C ALA A 135 -3.69 -6.23 15.57
N ALA A 136 -4.20 -4.99 15.65
CA ALA A 136 -5.53 -4.71 16.22
C ALA A 136 -6.64 -5.46 15.48
N SER A 137 -6.63 -5.44 14.14
CA SER A 137 -7.61 -6.15 13.32
C SER A 137 -7.59 -7.66 13.56
N GLN A 138 -6.41 -8.23 13.80
CA GLN A 138 -6.28 -9.65 14.10
C GLN A 138 -6.79 -9.99 15.51
N HIS A 139 -6.50 -9.13 16.51
CA HIS A 139 -7.03 -9.30 17.86
C HIS A 139 -8.57 -9.24 17.91
N TYR A 140 -9.20 -8.37 17.13
CA TYR A 140 -10.67 -8.31 17.04
C TYR A 140 -11.30 -9.60 16.53
N ARG A 141 -10.59 -10.41 15.75
CA ARG A 141 -11.08 -11.70 15.29
C ARG A 141 -11.05 -12.77 16.38
N THR A 142 -10.11 -12.69 17.31
CA THR A 142 -9.94 -13.66 18.40
C THR A 142 -10.64 -13.23 19.68
N GLU A 143 -10.57 -11.94 20.03
CA GLU A 143 -11.15 -11.38 21.25
C GLU A 143 -12.56 -10.80 21.04
N LEU A 144 -13.05 -10.77 19.79
CA LEU A 144 -14.36 -10.27 19.33
C LEU A 144 -14.59 -8.77 19.53
N THR A 145 -14.18 -8.17 20.63
CA THR A 145 -14.47 -6.76 20.95
C THR A 145 -13.26 -5.98 21.43
N GLY A 146 -12.14 -6.67 21.68
CA GLY A 146 -11.05 -6.08 22.42
C GLY A 146 -9.68 -6.19 21.75
N PHE A 147 -8.73 -5.59 22.43
CA PHE A 147 -7.30 -5.71 22.19
C PHE A 147 -6.63 -5.86 23.54
N PHE A 148 -6.25 -7.10 23.92
CA PHE A 148 -5.77 -7.44 25.25
C PHE A 148 -6.73 -7.01 26.37
N GLY A 149 -8.03 -7.27 26.19
CA GLY A 149 -9.07 -6.91 27.16
C GLY A 149 -9.49 -5.43 27.15
N ILE A 150 -8.87 -4.58 26.35
CA ILE A 150 -9.28 -3.18 26.17
C ILE A 150 -10.36 -3.13 25.08
N PRO A 151 -11.53 -2.50 25.31
CA PRO A 151 -12.62 -2.44 24.32
C PRO A 151 -12.30 -1.43 23.20
N LEU A 152 -11.17 -1.65 22.51
CA LEU A 152 -10.66 -0.75 21.48
C LEU A 152 -11.63 -0.62 20.30
N GLN A 153 -12.44 -1.63 20.03
CA GLN A 153 -13.40 -1.64 18.94
C GLN A 153 -14.50 -0.57 19.08
N GLU A 154 -14.75 -0.07 20.29
CA GLU A 154 -15.72 1.02 20.51
C GLU A 154 -15.23 2.35 19.91
N ILE A 155 -13.91 2.58 19.94
CA ILE A 155 -13.26 3.79 19.43
C ILE A 155 -12.77 3.57 18.00
N LEU A 156 -12.18 2.42 17.73
CA LEU A 156 -11.63 2.03 16.44
C LEU A 156 -12.34 0.76 15.95
N PRO A 157 -13.48 0.87 15.25
CA PRO A 157 -14.20 -0.29 14.72
C PRO A 157 -13.34 -1.14 13.78
N TYR A 158 -13.63 -2.44 13.73
CA TYR A 158 -12.88 -3.39 12.90
C TYR A 158 -12.78 -2.96 11.42
N ASN A 159 -13.88 -2.51 10.83
CA ASN A 159 -13.90 -2.04 9.45
C ASN A 159 -12.95 -0.86 9.22
N VAL A 160 -12.91 0.10 10.13
CA VAL A 160 -11.97 1.25 10.05
C VAL A 160 -10.53 0.78 10.20
N SER A 161 -10.24 -0.03 11.22
CA SER A 161 -8.90 -0.58 11.44
C SER A 161 -8.38 -1.34 10.21
N ARG A 162 -9.24 -2.19 9.63
CA ARG A 162 -8.92 -2.96 8.42
C ARG A 162 -8.70 -2.06 7.20
N THR A 163 -9.58 -1.09 6.97
CA THR A 163 -9.46 -0.15 5.84
C THR A 163 -8.20 0.68 5.95
N TRP A 164 -7.92 1.24 7.11
CA TRP A 164 -6.68 1.99 7.35
C TRP A 164 -5.42 1.14 7.18
N HIS A 165 -5.45 -0.11 7.65
CA HIS A 165 -4.34 -1.04 7.44
C HIS A 165 -4.04 -1.23 5.94
N LEU A 166 -5.07 -1.42 5.10
CA LEU A 166 -4.92 -1.57 3.66
C LEU A 166 -4.49 -0.27 2.97
N GLN A 167 -5.11 0.85 3.30
CA GLN A 167 -4.78 2.16 2.74
C GLN A 167 -3.33 2.54 3.04
N LEU A 168 -2.90 2.41 4.30
CA LEU A 168 -1.55 2.76 4.68
C LEU A 168 -0.51 1.91 3.97
N SER A 169 -0.79 0.63 3.68
CA SER A 169 0.13 -0.23 2.93
C SER A 169 0.43 0.31 1.53
N LEU A 170 -0.58 0.87 0.85
CA LEU A 170 -0.41 1.49 -0.46
C LEU A 170 0.21 2.90 -0.35
N LEU A 171 -0.22 3.68 0.65
CA LEU A 171 0.24 5.06 0.81
C LEU A 171 1.71 5.16 1.19
N TRP A 172 2.21 4.31 2.12
CA TRP A 172 3.64 4.32 2.42
C TRP A 172 4.49 3.77 1.27
N THR A 173 4.00 2.76 0.54
CA THR A 173 4.69 2.24 -0.65
C THR A 173 4.77 3.30 -1.74
N ALA A 174 3.64 3.94 -2.07
CA ALA A 174 3.61 5.04 -3.03
C ALA A 174 4.49 6.22 -2.59
N GLY A 175 4.42 6.59 -1.30
CA GLY A 175 5.27 7.63 -0.71
C GLY A 175 6.76 7.33 -0.87
N GLY A 176 7.15 6.05 -0.70
CA GLY A 176 8.51 5.57 -0.93
C GLY A 176 8.97 5.76 -2.37
N LEU A 177 8.12 5.41 -3.34
CA LEU A 177 8.40 5.60 -4.76
C LEU A 177 8.51 7.08 -5.13
N LEU A 178 7.62 7.92 -4.59
CA LEU A 178 7.68 9.38 -4.80
C LEU A 178 8.99 9.97 -4.24
N ALA A 179 9.37 9.56 -3.04
CA ALA A 179 10.60 9.99 -2.38
C ALA A 179 11.85 9.55 -3.16
N ALA A 180 11.88 8.28 -3.61
CA ALA A 180 12.97 7.75 -4.42
C ALA A 180 13.09 8.50 -5.75
N GLY A 181 11.99 8.78 -6.42
CA GLY A 181 11.97 9.57 -7.66
C GLY A 181 12.57 10.96 -7.48
N ILE A 182 12.18 11.69 -6.42
CA ILE A 182 12.73 13.02 -6.12
C ILE A 182 14.24 12.93 -5.83
N PHE A 183 14.66 11.93 -5.04
CA PHE A 183 16.06 11.74 -4.67
C PHE A 183 16.92 11.47 -5.90
N LEU A 184 16.49 10.50 -6.74
CA LEU A 184 17.22 10.08 -7.93
C LEU A 184 17.23 11.16 -9.03
N ALA A 185 16.10 11.87 -9.23
CA ALA A 185 16.04 12.96 -10.20
C ALA A 185 17.08 14.06 -9.94
N SER A 186 17.47 14.26 -8.68
CA SER A 186 18.50 15.22 -8.31
C SER A 186 19.91 14.82 -8.79
N PHE A 187 20.23 13.54 -8.82
CA PHE A 187 21.48 13.04 -9.41
C PHE A 187 21.52 13.23 -10.92
N VAL A 188 20.44 12.88 -11.61
CA VAL A 188 20.34 13.03 -13.07
C VAL A 188 20.37 14.51 -13.47
N GLY A 189 19.65 15.37 -12.76
CA GLY A 189 19.53 16.79 -13.08
C GLY A 189 20.77 17.64 -12.78
N LYS A 190 21.75 17.12 -12.03
CA LYS A 190 23.00 17.76 -11.58
C LYS A 190 22.84 19.07 -10.82
N LYS A 191 21.88 19.93 -11.17
CA LYS A 191 21.65 21.23 -10.54
C LYS A 191 20.21 21.37 -10.09
N GLU A 192 20.03 21.68 -8.82
CA GLU A 192 18.69 21.89 -8.26
C GLU A 192 18.10 23.21 -8.77
N PRO A 193 16.87 23.21 -9.33
CA PRO A 193 16.14 24.43 -9.70
C PRO A 193 15.90 25.33 -8.49
N LYS A 194 15.86 26.66 -8.72
CA LYS A 194 15.60 27.61 -7.65
C LYS A 194 14.29 27.30 -6.93
N LYS A 195 14.33 27.26 -5.59
CA LYS A 195 13.15 27.00 -4.71
C LYS A 195 12.50 25.62 -4.90
N GLN A 196 13.18 24.63 -5.51
CA GLN A 196 12.65 23.27 -5.72
C GLN A 196 12.24 22.62 -4.39
N HIS A 197 13.06 22.74 -3.36
CA HIS A 197 12.82 22.19 -2.02
C HIS A 197 11.48 22.66 -1.41
N TRP A 198 10.99 23.84 -1.72
CA TRP A 198 9.67 24.31 -1.23
C TRP A 198 8.51 23.53 -1.87
N LEU A 199 8.63 23.16 -3.14
CA LEU A 199 7.66 22.28 -3.79
C LEU A 199 7.68 20.87 -3.20
N VAL A 200 8.87 20.39 -2.82
CA VAL A 200 9.01 19.07 -2.16
C VAL A 200 8.42 19.11 -0.76
N TRP A 201 8.63 20.19 0.02
CA TRP A 201 7.95 20.40 1.30
C TRP A 201 6.42 20.50 1.15
N PHE A 202 5.96 21.24 0.15
CA PHE A 202 4.54 21.33 -0.16
C PHE A 202 3.94 19.94 -0.47
N LEU A 203 4.63 19.14 -1.29
CA LEU A 203 4.19 17.79 -1.61
C LEU A 203 4.12 16.90 -0.37
N LEU A 204 5.14 16.96 0.50
CA LEU A 204 5.13 16.23 1.76
C LEU A 204 3.95 16.61 2.65
N GLY A 205 3.71 17.91 2.82
CA GLY A 205 2.59 18.43 3.60
C GLY A 205 1.24 18.02 2.99
N ALA A 206 1.11 18.07 1.66
CA ALA A 206 -0.09 17.65 0.96
C ALA A 206 -0.37 16.16 1.13
N ILE A 207 0.66 15.30 1.02
CA ILE A 207 0.53 13.86 1.26
C ILE A 207 0.13 13.59 2.72
N ALA A 208 0.79 14.21 3.68
CA ALA A 208 0.44 14.06 5.09
C ALA A 208 -1.02 14.49 5.35
N PHE A 209 -1.45 15.59 4.76
CA PHE A 209 -2.84 16.06 4.87
C PHE A 209 -3.83 15.07 4.25
N VAL A 210 -3.51 14.49 3.09
CA VAL A 210 -4.35 13.48 2.45
C VAL A 210 -4.46 12.23 3.33
N VAL A 211 -3.33 11.72 3.83
CA VAL A 211 -3.31 10.50 4.65
C VAL A 211 -4.11 10.69 5.94
N PHE A 212 -3.72 11.66 6.77
CA PHE A 212 -4.38 11.85 8.07
C PHE A 212 -5.81 12.40 7.92
N GLY A 213 -6.03 13.24 6.91
CA GLY A 213 -7.35 13.77 6.62
C GLY A 213 -8.32 12.67 6.17
N SER A 214 -7.93 11.82 5.21
CA SER A 214 -8.80 10.71 4.76
C SER A 214 -9.15 9.76 5.91
N MET A 215 -8.16 9.36 6.70
CA MET A 215 -8.37 8.52 7.88
C MET A 215 -9.36 9.14 8.87
N ALA A 216 -9.18 10.43 9.19
CA ALA A 216 -10.08 11.13 10.09
C ALA A 216 -11.52 11.19 9.55
N PHE A 217 -11.70 11.51 8.27
CA PHE A 217 -13.02 11.63 7.66
C PHE A 217 -13.71 10.27 7.47
N GLU A 218 -12.97 9.21 7.21
CA GLU A 218 -13.48 7.83 7.19
C GLU A 218 -13.98 7.41 8.57
N TRP A 219 -13.20 7.69 9.62
CA TRP A 219 -13.60 7.45 10.99
C TRP A 219 -14.87 8.23 11.36
N LEU A 220 -14.90 9.53 11.07
CA LEU A 220 -16.08 10.38 11.31
C LEU A 220 -17.31 9.86 10.55
N SER A 221 -17.12 9.38 9.33
CA SER A 221 -18.20 8.81 8.52
C SER A 221 -18.73 7.51 9.13
N THR A 222 -17.83 6.61 9.51
CA THR A 222 -18.20 5.33 10.15
C THR A 222 -18.87 5.54 11.50
N MET A 223 -18.46 6.57 12.25
CA MET A 223 -19.08 6.91 13.55
C MET A 223 -20.40 7.68 13.40
N GLY A 224 -20.83 8.00 12.17
CA GLY A 224 -22.10 8.65 11.87
C GLY A 224 -22.08 10.18 12.03
N TYR A 225 -20.91 10.81 12.16
CA TYR A 225 -20.78 12.26 12.23
C TYR A 225 -20.88 12.96 10.86
N ILE A 226 -20.63 12.22 9.79
CA ILE A 226 -20.71 12.74 8.41
C ILE A 226 -21.83 12.00 7.68
N LYS A 227 -22.72 12.79 7.04
CA LYS A 227 -23.80 12.23 6.22
C LYS A 227 -23.25 11.51 5.01
N GLU A 228 -23.77 10.32 4.75
CA GLU A 228 -23.43 9.51 3.56
C GLU A 228 -23.73 10.27 2.25
N GLY A 229 -22.96 9.94 1.20
CA GLY A 229 -23.12 10.52 -0.14
C GLY A 229 -22.53 11.92 -0.28
N THR A 230 -21.90 12.49 0.76
CA THR A 230 -21.18 13.77 0.64
C THR A 230 -19.79 13.60 0.06
N LEU A 231 -19.17 14.69 -0.35
CA LEU A 231 -17.79 14.71 -0.88
C LEU A 231 -16.76 14.21 0.15
N PHE A 232 -17.06 14.34 1.43
CA PHE A 232 -16.20 14.00 2.55
C PHE A 232 -16.57 12.69 3.25
N SER A 233 -17.67 12.05 2.84
CA SER A 233 -18.04 10.75 3.39
C SER A 233 -17.17 9.64 2.82
N GLN A 234 -17.00 8.58 3.60
CA GLN A 234 -16.42 7.34 3.14
C GLN A 234 -17.12 6.88 1.85
N GLN A 235 -16.34 6.39 0.89
CA GLN A 235 -16.85 5.83 -0.36
C GLN A 235 -16.62 4.33 -0.38
N TRP A 236 -17.30 3.63 -1.28
CA TRP A 236 -17.17 2.18 -1.46
C TRP A 236 -16.10 1.81 -2.48
N GLU A 237 -15.63 2.80 -3.21
CA GLU A 237 -14.67 2.67 -4.29
C GLU A 237 -13.30 3.15 -3.81
N PHE A 238 -12.26 2.64 -4.44
CA PHE A 238 -10.89 3.12 -4.28
C PHE A 238 -10.44 3.23 -2.82
N LEU A 239 -10.40 2.07 -2.13
CA LEU A 239 -9.93 1.97 -0.75
C LEU A 239 -10.76 2.76 0.26
N ASP A 240 -12.04 2.93 0.01
CA ASP A 240 -12.97 3.66 0.88
C ASP A 240 -12.63 5.15 1.09
N LEU A 241 -11.67 5.69 0.36
CA LEU A 241 -11.26 7.09 0.46
C LEU A 241 -12.41 8.04 0.10
N PRO A 242 -12.65 9.09 0.90
CA PRO A 242 -13.58 10.14 0.50
C PRO A 242 -13.15 10.82 -0.81
N ARG A 243 -14.12 11.15 -1.68
CA ARG A 243 -13.86 11.70 -3.03
C ARG A 243 -12.96 12.94 -3.00
N PHE A 244 -13.08 13.77 -1.99
CA PHE A 244 -12.23 14.92 -1.81
C PHE A 244 -10.74 14.54 -1.79
N PHE A 245 -10.39 13.50 -1.04
CA PHE A 245 -9.00 13.04 -0.91
C PHE A 245 -8.52 12.28 -2.16
N GLN A 246 -9.41 11.60 -2.89
CA GLN A 246 -9.09 11.02 -4.19
C GLN A 246 -8.65 12.09 -5.21
N ILE A 247 -9.38 13.22 -5.24
CA ILE A 247 -9.02 14.37 -6.09
C ILE A 247 -7.65 14.92 -5.67
N LEU A 248 -7.41 15.10 -4.37
CA LEU A 248 -6.14 15.60 -3.87
C LEU A 248 -4.96 14.67 -4.16
N LEU A 249 -5.15 13.35 -4.10
CA LEU A 249 -4.13 12.38 -4.52
C LEU A 249 -3.76 12.55 -5.98
N THR A 250 -4.76 12.72 -6.85
CA THR A 250 -4.56 12.95 -8.28
C THR A 250 -3.80 14.24 -8.52
N VAL A 251 -4.17 15.33 -7.85
CA VAL A 251 -3.44 16.62 -7.93
C VAL A 251 -2.01 16.46 -7.42
N GLY A 252 -1.82 15.74 -6.31
CA GLY A 252 -0.49 15.46 -5.74
C GLY A 252 0.43 14.72 -6.72
N MET A 253 -0.12 13.77 -7.50
CA MET A 253 0.63 13.07 -8.53
C MET A 253 1.11 14.02 -9.65
N PHE A 254 0.26 14.94 -10.11
CA PHE A 254 0.67 15.94 -11.09
C PHE A 254 1.72 16.92 -10.53
N VAL A 255 1.61 17.29 -9.26
CA VAL A 255 2.64 18.10 -8.58
C VAL A 255 3.97 17.35 -8.55
N TRP A 256 3.97 16.06 -8.20
CA TRP A 256 5.18 15.23 -8.22
C TRP A 256 5.80 15.13 -9.61
N ILE A 257 5.00 14.84 -10.65
CA ILE A 257 5.45 14.81 -12.05
C ILE A 257 6.09 16.15 -12.41
N GLY A 258 5.46 17.26 -12.02
CA GLY A 258 5.99 18.62 -12.24
C GLY A 258 7.34 18.85 -11.54
N ILE A 259 7.53 18.34 -10.32
CA ILE A 259 8.79 18.40 -9.58
C ILE A 259 9.88 17.64 -10.32
N ILE A 260 9.60 16.39 -10.75
CA ILE A 260 10.54 15.55 -11.50
C ILE A 260 10.89 16.20 -12.85
N PHE A 261 9.87 16.58 -13.62
CA PHE A 261 10.07 17.24 -14.91
C PHE A 261 10.94 18.51 -14.80
N ARG A 262 10.65 19.33 -13.78
CA ARG A 262 11.41 20.55 -13.52
C ARG A 262 12.87 20.27 -13.18
N GLN A 263 13.14 19.18 -12.43
CA GLN A 263 14.50 18.75 -12.10
C GLN A 263 15.27 18.27 -13.34
N LEU A 264 14.58 17.55 -14.24
CA LEU A 264 15.19 16.91 -15.41
C LEU A 264 15.23 17.79 -16.66
N ARG A 265 14.44 18.88 -16.71
CA ARG A 265 14.23 19.70 -17.91
C ARG A 265 15.51 20.16 -18.64
N GLY A 266 16.60 20.41 -17.89
CA GLY A 266 17.87 20.83 -18.45
C GLY A 266 18.63 19.71 -19.16
N ARG A 267 18.32 18.43 -18.84
CA ARG A 267 19.00 17.24 -19.34
C ARG A 267 18.26 16.54 -20.47
N LEU A 268 16.94 16.63 -20.50
CA LEU A 268 16.09 15.98 -21.52
C LEU A 268 16.44 16.41 -22.95
N LYS A 269 17.14 17.53 -23.12
CA LYS A 269 17.47 18.06 -24.46
C LYS A 269 18.76 17.52 -25.07
N TYR A 270 19.70 16.98 -24.28
CA TYR A 270 21.09 16.90 -24.77
C TYR A 270 21.84 15.57 -24.65
N GLU A 271 21.52 14.65 -23.74
CA GLU A 271 22.43 13.54 -23.52
C GLU A 271 21.82 12.13 -23.48
N HIS A 272 20.56 11.96 -23.17
CA HIS A 272 20.00 10.60 -23.03
C HIS A 272 18.51 10.54 -23.37
N LYS A 273 18.19 10.24 -24.62
CA LYS A 273 16.80 9.99 -25.04
C LYS A 273 16.15 8.80 -24.30
N SER A 274 16.95 7.83 -23.88
CA SER A 274 16.48 6.66 -23.13
C SER A 274 16.11 6.95 -21.69
N LEU A 275 16.76 7.92 -21.02
CA LEU A 275 16.40 8.37 -19.65
C LEU A 275 15.15 9.26 -19.61
N SER A 276 14.70 9.78 -20.75
CA SER A 276 13.46 10.54 -20.85
C SER A 276 12.20 9.65 -20.87
N LEU A 277 12.38 8.34 -20.96
CA LEU A 277 11.30 7.33 -20.95
C LEU A 277 11.11 6.66 -19.59
N ILE A 278 12.00 6.92 -18.63
CA ILE A 278 11.89 6.52 -17.24
C ILE A 278 11.32 7.68 -16.41
#